data_b53eea7efee64f2c03d416d8631009ce
#
_entry.id   b53eea7efee64f2c03d416d8631009ce
#
_cell.length_a   1.000
_cell.length_b   1.000
_cell.length_c   1.000
_cell.angle_alpha   90.00
_cell.angle_beta   90.00
_cell.angle_gamma   90.00
#
_symmetry.space_group_name_H-M   'P 1'
#
loop_
_entity.id
_entity.type
_entity.pdbx_description
1 polymer ?
#
loop_
_entity_poly.entity_id
_entity_poly.type
_entity_poly.pdbx_seq_one_letter_code
_entity_poly.pdbx_strand_id
1 'polypeptide(L)'
;KDIGVASVAMGGGDILPALEAGTIDAAEWCCPKPDMTFGFQKVLKHYYLQGLHQVVVNADFYITGSKYKKMSALEKKALEVAANASLSKSMSYRIYENGKALAELTGKHGVILHDTPADYFPAYMAAAKKALETNAAKNKFFAKVWQSQKDFADIAVPFWSGSQMSNAKLGMAHAATLK
;
A
#
# COMPACT_ATOMS: atom_id res chain seq x y z
N LYS A 1 9.19 1.50 -15.85
CA LYS A 1 9.75 1.59 -17.21
C LYS A 1 10.41 0.28 -17.64
N ASP A 2 11.21 -0.35 -16.79
CA ASP A 2 11.94 -1.59 -17.11
C ASP A 2 11.03 -2.80 -17.41
N ILE A 3 9.75 -2.71 -17.07
CA ILE A 3 8.71 -3.71 -17.39
C ILE A 3 7.71 -3.23 -18.44
N GLY A 4 8.08 -2.22 -19.24
CA GLY A 4 7.26 -1.71 -20.36
C GLY A 4 6.13 -0.76 -19.98
N VAL A 5 6.05 -0.30 -18.74
CA VAL A 5 5.01 0.64 -18.31
C VAL A 5 5.49 2.10 -18.39
N ALA A 6 4.71 2.95 -19.03
CA ALA A 6 4.90 4.40 -19.05
C ALA A 6 4.30 5.00 -17.77
N SER A 7 5.09 5.07 -16.71
CA SER A 7 4.62 5.60 -15.43
C SER A 7 4.89 7.10 -15.27
N VAL A 8 3.93 7.83 -14.71
CA VAL A 8 4.03 9.24 -14.33
C VAL A 8 3.54 9.40 -12.88
N ALA A 9 4.23 10.22 -12.11
CA ALA A 9 3.78 10.58 -10.76
C ALA A 9 2.96 11.88 -10.83
N MET A 10 1.81 11.91 -10.16
CA MET A 10 0.95 13.09 -10.08
C MET A 10 0.29 13.21 -8.72
N GLY A 11 -0.24 14.38 -8.39
CA GLY A 11 -1.01 14.60 -7.17
C GLY A 11 -2.32 13.82 -7.16
N GLY A 12 -2.74 13.33 -5.99
CA GLY A 12 -3.99 12.53 -5.89
C GLY A 12 -5.23 13.23 -6.46
N GLY A 13 -5.32 14.56 -6.32
CA GLY A 13 -6.41 15.35 -6.90
C GLY A 13 -6.43 15.40 -8.43
N ASP A 14 -5.32 15.12 -9.09
CA ASP A 14 -5.17 15.18 -10.55
C ASP A 14 -5.44 13.82 -11.22
N ILE A 15 -5.46 12.73 -10.45
CA ILE A 15 -5.57 11.37 -10.98
C ILE A 15 -6.93 11.14 -11.66
N LEU A 16 -8.03 11.43 -10.97
CA LEU A 16 -9.37 11.22 -11.54
C LEU A 16 -9.61 12.07 -12.79
N PRO A 17 -9.30 13.38 -12.81
CA PRO A 17 -9.37 14.17 -14.05
C PRO A 17 -8.52 13.63 -15.19
N ALA A 18 -7.33 13.11 -14.91
CA ALA A 18 -6.47 12.52 -15.93
C ALA A 18 -7.03 11.21 -16.51
N LEU A 19 -7.67 10.38 -15.68
CA LEU A 19 -8.40 9.19 -16.10
C LEU A 19 -9.63 9.53 -16.93
N GLU A 20 -10.42 10.53 -16.51
CA GLU A 20 -11.60 11.01 -17.25
C GLU A 20 -11.25 11.59 -18.62
N ALA A 21 -10.11 12.27 -18.71
CA ALA A 21 -9.60 12.83 -19.97
C ALA A 21 -8.88 11.78 -20.86
N GLY A 22 -8.69 10.55 -20.37
CA GLY A 22 -7.92 9.53 -21.09
C GLY A 22 -6.42 9.83 -21.24
N THR A 23 -5.88 10.71 -20.39
CA THR A 23 -4.44 11.05 -20.38
C THR A 23 -3.60 9.93 -19.76
N ILE A 24 -4.22 9.16 -18.86
CA ILE A 24 -3.69 7.93 -18.29
C ILE A 24 -4.74 6.82 -18.37
N ASP A 25 -4.30 5.58 -18.56
CA ASP A 25 -5.16 4.41 -18.74
C ASP A 25 -5.43 3.67 -17.44
N ALA A 26 -4.58 3.83 -16.44
CA ALA A 26 -4.64 3.18 -15.15
C ALA A 26 -4.02 4.06 -14.06
N ALA A 27 -4.37 3.80 -12.81
CA ALA A 27 -3.81 4.51 -11.66
C ALA A 27 -3.58 3.57 -10.49
N GLU A 28 -2.60 3.88 -9.69
CA GLU A 28 -2.40 3.36 -8.35
C GLU A 28 -2.59 4.49 -7.34
N TRP A 29 -3.36 4.23 -6.27
CA TRP A 29 -3.57 5.22 -5.23
C TRP A 29 -3.37 4.64 -3.83
N CYS A 30 -4.26 3.72 -3.39
CA CYS A 30 -4.13 3.18 -2.05
C CYS A 30 -4.79 1.81 -1.87
N CYS A 31 -6.10 1.80 -1.73
CA CYS A 31 -6.86 0.62 -1.32
C CYS A 31 -8.38 0.88 -1.49
N PRO A 32 -9.24 -0.15 -1.44
CA PRO A 32 -10.64 -0.05 -1.86
C PRO A 32 -11.42 1.15 -1.30
N LYS A 33 -11.28 1.46 -0.01
CA LYS A 33 -12.04 2.55 0.60
C LYS A 33 -11.62 3.94 0.11
N PRO A 34 -10.35 4.34 0.15
CA PRO A 34 -9.88 5.60 -0.47
C PRO A 34 -10.16 5.67 -1.96
N ASP A 35 -9.87 4.61 -2.73
CA ASP A 35 -10.06 4.58 -4.18
C ASP A 35 -11.53 4.83 -4.56
N MET A 36 -12.46 4.20 -3.83
CA MET A 36 -13.89 4.44 -3.99
C MET A 36 -14.28 5.88 -3.60
N THR A 37 -13.67 6.43 -2.55
CA THR A 37 -13.92 7.81 -2.11
C THR A 37 -13.48 8.83 -3.15
N PHE A 38 -12.37 8.59 -3.86
CA PHE A 38 -11.92 9.39 -4.98
C PHE A 38 -12.80 9.25 -6.23
N GLY A 39 -13.60 8.18 -6.32
CA GLY A 39 -14.54 7.99 -7.41
C GLY A 39 -13.99 7.22 -8.61
N PHE A 40 -12.87 6.53 -8.47
CA PHE A 40 -12.22 5.79 -9.57
C PHE A 40 -13.15 4.76 -10.23
N GLN A 41 -14.07 4.15 -9.49
CA GLN A 41 -15.07 3.21 -10.01
C GLN A 41 -16.03 3.83 -11.05
N LYS A 42 -16.07 5.16 -11.16
CA LYS A 42 -16.89 5.83 -12.17
C LYS A 42 -16.30 5.68 -13.57
N VAL A 43 -14.98 5.64 -13.67
CA VAL A 43 -14.21 5.59 -14.93
C VAL A 43 -13.49 4.27 -15.15
N LEU A 44 -13.04 3.59 -14.08
CA LEU A 44 -12.31 2.33 -14.15
C LEU A 44 -13.17 1.16 -13.67
N LYS A 45 -13.07 0.03 -14.37
CA LYS A 45 -13.85 -1.19 -14.06
C LYS A 45 -12.99 -2.40 -13.71
N HIS A 46 -11.68 -2.32 -13.90
CA HIS A 46 -10.75 -3.40 -13.59
C HIS A 46 -9.94 -3.04 -12.35
N TYR A 47 -9.88 -3.95 -11.38
CA TYR A 47 -9.23 -3.71 -10.10
C TYR A 47 -8.29 -4.85 -9.71
N TYR A 48 -7.09 -4.50 -9.27
CA TYR A 48 -6.07 -5.41 -8.75
C TYR A 48 -5.71 -4.99 -7.32
N LEU A 49 -5.76 -5.92 -6.35
CA LEU A 49 -5.52 -5.63 -4.93
C LEU A 49 -4.03 -5.50 -4.54
N GLN A 50 -3.15 -5.32 -5.50
CA GLN A 50 -1.72 -5.38 -5.22
C GLN A 50 -1.03 -4.04 -5.42
N GLY A 51 -0.44 -3.53 -4.34
CA GLY A 51 0.54 -2.44 -4.39
C GLY A 51 1.94 -3.00 -4.24
N LEU A 52 2.51 -3.57 -5.29
CA LEU A 52 3.81 -4.28 -5.22
C LEU A 52 4.98 -3.37 -4.86
N HIS A 53 4.90 -2.08 -5.15
CA HIS A 53 5.93 -1.10 -4.83
C HIS A 53 5.84 -0.60 -3.39
N GLN A 54 4.66 -0.66 -2.77
CA GLN A 54 4.41 -0.14 -1.42
C GLN A 54 3.25 -0.89 -0.75
N VAL A 55 3.54 -2.05 -0.19
CA VAL A 55 2.52 -2.88 0.51
C VAL A 55 2.08 -2.30 1.86
N VAL A 56 2.87 -1.39 2.43
CA VAL A 56 2.61 -0.72 3.70
C VAL A 56 2.98 0.75 3.59
N VAL A 57 2.10 1.62 4.07
CA VAL A 57 2.37 3.06 4.22
C VAL A 57 2.76 3.35 5.66
N ASN A 58 3.89 4.04 5.82
CA ASN A 58 4.29 4.62 7.09
C ASN A 58 3.62 6.00 7.21
N ALA A 59 2.65 6.14 8.11
CA ALA A 59 2.01 7.41 8.37
C ALA A 59 2.74 8.13 9.51
N ASP A 60 3.44 9.21 9.17
CA ASP A 60 4.22 9.99 10.11
C ASP A 60 3.38 11.12 10.72
N PHE A 61 3.66 11.43 11.96
CA PHE A 61 3.05 12.55 12.66
C PHE A 61 4.04 13.71 12.75
N TYR A 62 3.76 14.80 12.03
CA TYR A 62 4.63 15.97 12.01
C TYR A 62 4.13 17.08 12.93
N ILE A 63 5.03 17.61 13.77
CA ILE A 63 4.75 18.75 14.65
C ILE A 63 5.83 19.82 14.43
N THR A 64 5.40 21.08 14.37
CA THR A 64 6.33 22.21 14.29
C THR A 64 7.21 22.23 15.53
N GLY A 65 8.55 22.25 15.34
CA GLY A 65 9.52 22.17 16.44
C GLY A 65 9.32 23.27 17.50
N SER A 66 8.94 24.48 17.11
CA SER A 66 8.64 25.58 18.04
C SER A 66 7.41 25.29 18.92
N LYS A 67 6.37 24.63 18.38
CA LYS A 67 5.20 24.19 19.15
C LYS A 67 5.57 23.04 20.09
N TYR A 68 6.28 22.02 19.58
CA TYR A 68 6.70 20.89 20.39
C TYR A 68 7.56 21.28 21.59
N LYS A 69 8.48 22.26 21.41
CA LYS A 69 9.31 22.76 22.50
C LYS A 69 8.52 23.41 23.65
N LYS A 70 7.37 24.03 23.33
CA LYS A 70 6.49 24.68 24.32
C LYS A 70 5.54 23.70 25.03
N MET A 71 5.42 22.48 24.57
CA MET A 71 4.57 21.47 25.18
C MET A 71 5.14 20.97 26.48
N SER A 72 4.29 20.77 27.47
CA SER A 72 4.60 20.11 28.72
C SER A 72 4.99 18.63 28.51
N ALA A 73 5.60 18.01 29.48
CA ALA A 73 5.93 16.59 29.44
C ALA A 73 4.68 15.70 29.27
N LEU A 74 3.56 16.10 29.92
CA LEU A 74 2.29 15.39 29.81
C LEU A 74 1.72 15.45 28.38
N GLU A 75 1.72 16.62 27.75
CA GLU A 75 1.24 16.79 26.37
C GLU A 75 2.10 15.98 25.38
N LYS A 76 3.42 15.98 25.53
CA LYS A 76 4.32 15.16 24.72
C LYS A 76 4.03 13.67 24.87
N LYS A 77 3.82 13.21 26.12
CA LYS A 77 3.47 11.81 26.40
C LYS A 77 2.09 11.43 25.85
N ALA A 78 1.12 12.33 25.96
CA ALA A 78 -0.20 12.13 25.38
C ALA A 78 -0.15 11.95 23.84
N LEU A 79 0.67 12.75 23.15
CA LEU A 79 0.89 12.59 21.70
C LEU A 79 1.49 11.23 21.34
N GLU A 80 2.52 10.81 22.07
CA GLU A 80 3.15 9.50 21.86
C GLU A 80 2.14 8.35 22.04
N VAL A 81 1.36 8.39 23.11
CA VAL A 81 0.32 7.38 23.40
C VAL A 81 -0.76 7.40 22.32
N ALA A 82 -1.20 8.59 21.91
CA ALA A 82 -2.22 8.74 20.86
C ALA A 82 -1.72 8.21 19.50
N ALA A 83 -0.47 8.47 19.15
CA ALA A 83 0.13 7.95 17.93
C ALA A 83 0.16 6.40 17.93
N ASN A 84 0.60 5.79 19.03
CA ASN A 84 0.61 4.33 19.17
C ASN A 84 -0.80 3.72 19.13
N ALA A 85 -1.76 4.33 19.82
CA ALA A 85 -3.15 3.89 19.80
C ALA A 85 -3.78 4.03 18.41
N SER A 86 -3.46 5.10 17.69
CA SER A 86 -3.93 5.35 16.32
C SER A 86 -3.44 4.28 15.36
N LEU A 87 -2.20 3.79 15.50
CA LEU A 87 -1.67 2.71 14.67
C LEU A 87 -2.53 1.45 14.76
N SER A 88 -2.78 0.95 15.97
CA SER A 88 -3.59 -0.26 16.19
C SER A 88 -5.03 -0.10 15.71
N LYS A 89 -5.65 1.05 16.01
CA LYS A 89 -7.01 1.37 15.59
C LYS A 89 -7.14 1.46 14.06
N SER A 90 -6.20 2.12 13.41
CA SER A 90 -6.22 2.28 11.94
C SER A 90 -6.02 0.96 11.20
N MET A 91 -5.20 0.04 11.72
CA MET A 91 -5.05 -1.30 11.13
C MET A 91 -6.37 -2.07 11.13
N SER A 92 -7.06 -2.16 12.28
CA SER A 92 -8.33 -2.87 12.39
C SER A 92 -9.43 -2.22 11.55
N TYR A 93 -9.55 -0.88 11.62
CA TYR A 93 -10.51 -0.10 10.86
C TYR A 93 -10.31 -0.27 9.35
N ARG A 94 -9.06 -0.25 8.89
CA ARG A 94 -8.73 -0.39 7.48
C ARG A 94 -9.13 -1.75 6.90
N ILE A 95 -8.93 -2.83 7.66
CA ILE A 95 -9.35 -4.18 7.23
C ILE A 95 -10.87 -4.20 7.01
N TYR A 96 -11.64 -3.71 7.98
CA TYR A 96 -13.10 -3.71 7.91
C TYR A 96 -13.65 -2.79 6.79
N GLU A 97 -13.20 -1.55 6.73
CA GLU A 97 -13.70 -0.58 5.75
C GLU A 97 -13.28 -0.90 4.31
N ASN A 98 -12.09 -1.44 4.11
CA ASN A 98 -11.68 -1.90 2.78
C ASN A 98 -12.47 -3.14 2.34
N GLY A 99 -12.78 -4.07 3.25
CA GLY A 99 -13.65 -5.21 2.94
C GLY A 99 -15.05 -4.76 2.50
N LYS A 100 -15.66 -3.81 3.21
CA LYS A 100 -16.96 -3.22 2.83
C LYS A 100 -16.88 -2.52 1.48
N ALA A 101 -15.87 -1.68 1.29
CA ALA A 101 -15.70 -0.95 0.04
C ALA A 101 -15.48 -1.89 -1.16
N LEU A 102 -14.69 -2.95 -0.99
CA LEU A 102 -14.48 -3.95 -2.04
C LEU A 102 -15.79 -4.65 -2.42
N ALA A 103 -16.59 -5.06 -1.43
CA ALA A 103 -17.92 -5.66 -1.68
C ALA A 103 -18.86 -4.69 -2.41
N GLU A 104 -18.80 -3.40 -2.09
CA GLU A 104 -19.58 -2.37 -2.77
C GLU A 104 -19.09 -2.13 -4.21
N LEU A 105 -17.78 -2.02 -4.42
CA LEU A 105 -17.16 -1.88 -5.74
C LEU A 105 -17.58 -3.01 -6.69
N THR A 106 -17.49 -4.24 -6.23
CA THR A 106 -17.82 -5.41 -7.05
C THR A 106 -19.33 -5.63 -7.18
N GLY A 107 -20.10 -5.44 -6.10
CA GLY A 107 -21.55 -5.71 -6.08
C GLY A 107 -22.42 -4.61 -6.69
N LYS A 108 -22.09 -3.32 -6.45
CA LYS A 108 -22.92 -2.20 -6.89
C LYS A 108 -22.34 -1.45 -8.09
N HIS A 109 -21.01 -1.33 -8.17
CA HIS A 109 -20.37 -0.51 -9.20
C HIS A 109 -19.88 -1.31 -10.41
N GLY A 110 -20.05 -2.64 -10.39
CA GLY A 110 -19.66 -3.53 -11.49
C GLY A 110 -18.16 -3.57 -11.73
N VAL A 111 -17.36 -3.32 -10.66
CA VAL A 111 -15.92 -3.43 -10.73
C VAL A 111 -15.53 -4.91 -10.74
N ILE A 112 -14.65 -5.28 -11.65
CA ILE A 112 -14.15 -6.64 -11.81
C ILE A 112 -12.81 -6.76 -11.08
N LEU A 113 -12.79 -7.62 -10.06
CA LEU A 113 -11.56 -7.94 -9.33
C LEU A 113 -10.74 -8.97 -10.09
N HIS A 114 -9.47 -8.69 -10.27
CA HIS A 114 -8.53 -9.55 -10.96
C HIS A 114 -7.40 -10.01 -10.04
N ASP A 115 -6.91 -11.20 -10.29
CA ASP A 115 -5.63 -11.66 -9.77
C ASP A 115 -4.48 -11.09 -10.60
N THR A 116 -3.36 -10.79 -9.96
CA THR A 116 -2.14 -10.42 -10.70
C THR A 116 -1.60 -11.64 -11.43
N PRO A 117 -1.27 -11.52 -12.74
CA PRO A 117 -0.61 -12.59 -13.48
C PRO A 117 0.69 -13.06 -12.79
N ALA A 118 0.88 -14.38 -12.70
CA ALA A 118 1.98 -14.96 -11.93
C ALA A 118 3.37 -14.57 -12.45
N ASP A 119 3.49 -14.32 -13.74
CA ASP A 119 4.73 -13.88 -14.41
C ASP A 119 5.09 -12.42 -14.13
N TYR A 120 4.14 -11.61 -13.67
CA TYR A 120 4.39 -10.23 -13.28
C TYR A 120 5.33 -10.11 -12.06
N PHE A 121 5.18 -10.99 -11.08
CA PHE A 121 5.97 -10.93 -9.85
C PHE A 121 7.47 -11.06 -10.08
N PRO A 122 7.98 -12.08 -10.79
CA PRO A 122 9.42 -12.19 -11.06
C PRO A 122 9.94 -11.03 -11.92
N ALA A 123 9.18 -10.56 -12.90
CA ALA A 123 9.56 -9.42 -13.71
C ALA A 123 9.69 -8.13 -12.90
N TYR A 124 8.69 -7.86 -12.03
CA TYR A 124 8.73 -6.72 -11.13
C TYR A 124 9.90 -6.80 -10.14
N MET A 125 10.12 -7.95 -9.50
CA MET A 125 11.20 -8.14 -8.54
C MET A 125 12.58 -7.96 -9.16
N ALA A 126 12.78 -8.43 -10.39
CA ALA A 126 14.02 -8.23 -11.14
C ALA A 126 14.28 -6.74 -11.42
N ALA A 127 13.26 -6.01 -11.87
CA ALA A 127 13.35 -4.57 -12.13
C ALA A 127 13.59 -3.76 -10.84
N ALA A 128 12.88 -4.08 -9.76
CA ALA A 128 13.05 -3.45 -8.45
C ALA A 128 14.47 -3.68 -7.88
N LYS A 129 14.95 -4.91 -7.93
CA LYS A 129 16.33 -5.25 -7.49
C LYS A 129 17.36 -4.44 -8.26
N LYS A 130 17.28 -4.40 -9.58
CA LYS A 130 18.18 -3.62 -10.44
C LYS A 130 18.19 -2.13 -10.06
N ALA A 131 17.01 -1.55 -9.83
CA ALA A 131 16.87 -0.14 -9.43
C ALA A 131 17.52 0.12 -8.06
N LEU A 132 17.28 -0.76 -7.07
CA LEU A 132 17.85 -0.65 -5.72
C LEU A 132 19.36 -0.81 -5.72
N GLU A 133 19.91 -1.79 -6.42
CA GLU A 133 21.36 -2.01 -6.56
C GLU A 133 22.04 -0.83 -7.27
N THR A 134 21.42 -0.30 -8.32
CA THR A 134 21.93 0.88 -9.05
C THR A 134 22.01 2.11 -8.13
N ASN A 135 21.03 2.35 -7.29
CA ASN A 135 21.03 3.46 -6.35
C ASN A 135 22.02 3.23 -5.19
N ALA A 136 22.13 2.01 -4.70
CA ALA A 136 23.09 1.64 -3.67
C ALA A 136 24.54 1.85 -4.14
N ALA A 137 24.85 1.54 -5.39
CA ALA A 137 26.17 1.77 -5.97
C ALA A 137 26.53 3.28 -6.05
N LYS A 138 25.54 4.15 -6.17
CA LYS A 138 25.75 5.61 -6.31
C LYS A 138 25.75 6.36 -4.99
N ASN A 139 25.14 5.80 -3.95
CA ASN A 139 24.94 6.50 -2.68
C ASN A 139 25.21 5.58 -1.48
N LYS A 140 26.27 5.88 -0.73
CA LYS A 140 26.70 5.09 0.43
C LYS A 140 25.64 5.03 1.55
N PHE A 141 24.88 6.11 1.77
CA PHE A 141 23.81 6.11 2.76
C PHE A 141 22.64 5.23 2.31
N PHE A 142 22.26 5.32 1.04
CA PHE A 142 21.26 4.43 0.45
C PHE A 142 21.68 2.95 0.58
N ALA A 143 22.95 2.65 0.28
CA ALA A 143 23.49 1.30 0.41
C ALA A 143 23.39 0.77 1.85
N LYS A 144 23.70 1.61 2.85
CA LYS A 144 23.57 1.26 4.27
C LYS A 144 22.12 0.96 4.66
N VAL A 145 21.19 1.81 4.24
CA VAL A 145 19.73 1.61 4.50
C VAL A 145 19.25 0.33 3.81
N TRP A 146 19.61 0.16 2.55
CA TRP A 146 19.23 -1.02 1.77
C TRP A 146 19.77 -2.32 2.38
N GLN A 147 21.01 -2.32 2.88
CA GLN A 147 21.56 -3.49 3.58
C GLN A 147 20.78 -3.80 4.85
N SER A 148 20.48 -2.80 5.68
CA SER A 148 19.66 -2.97 6.88
C SER A 148 18.26 -3.53 6.59
N GLN A 149 17.64 -3.09 5.50
CA GLN A 149 16.35 -3.64 5.07
C GLN A 149 16.45 -5.11 4.62
N LYS A 150 17.53 -5.48 3.93
CA LYS A 150 17.77 -6.88 3.55
C LYS A 150 17.97 -7.76 4.78
N ASP A 151 18.81 -7.33 5.71
CA ASP A 151 19.09 -8.07 6.95
C ASP A 151 17.81 -8.31 7.76
N PHE A 152 16.92 -7.31 7.83
CA PHE A 152 15.61 -7.45 8.45
C PHE A 152 14.70 -8.41 7.66
N ALA A 153 14.68 -8.28 6.33
CA ALA A 153 13.83 -9.11 5.47
C ALA A 153 14.21 -10.59 5.56
N ASP A 154 15.50 -10.91 5.62
CA ASP A 154 15.99 -12.29 5.75
C ASP A 154 15.47 -12.99 7.01
N ILE A 155 15.20 -12.23 8.08
CA ILE A 155 14.64 -12.73 9.34
C ILE A 155 13.11 -12.73 9.31
N ALA A 156 12.50 -11.60 8.88
CA ALA A 156 11.08 -11.36 9.06
C ALA A 156 10.22 -12.00 7.96
N VAL A 157 10.69 -11.99 6.71
CA VAL A 157 9.88 -12.44 5.55
C VAL A 157 9.53 -13.91 5.61
N PRO A 158 10.42 -14.87 5.94
CA PRO A 158 10.07 -16.29 6.01
C PRO A 158 8.93 -16.56 6.99
N PHE A 159 8.98 -15.98 8.18
CA PHE A 159 7.93 -16.12 9.19
C PHE A 159 6.62 -15.44 8.74
N TRP A 160 6.71 -14.16 8.34
CA TRP A 160 5.54 -13.36 8.02
C TRP A 160 4.78 -13.91 6.81
N SER A 161 5.50 -14.23 5.73
CA SER A 161 4.90 -14.80 4.51
C SER A 161 4.23 -16.15 4.77
N GLY A 162 4.88 -17.04 5.54
CA GLY A 162 4.31 -18.32 5.91
C GLY A 162 3.04 -18.18 6.74
N SER A 163 3.05 -17.29 7.73
CA SER A 163 1.90 -16.99 8.58
C SER A 163 0.74 -16.40 7.76
N GLN A 164 1.00 -15.39 6.92
CA GLN A 164 -0.05 -14.77 6.10
C GLN A 164 -0.65 -15.73 5.09
N MET A 165 0.18 -16.59 4.47
CA MET A 165 -0.29 -17.61 3.52
C MET A 165 -1.21 -18.63 4.23
N SER A 166 -0.87 -19.06 5.43
CA SER A 166 -1.68 -19.99 6.22
C SER A 166 -3.03 -19.36 6.60
N ASN A 167 -3.02 -18.11 7.05
CA ASN A 167 -4.23 -17.36 7.39
C ASN A 167 -5.12 -17.13 6.15
N ALA A 168 -4.53 -16.82 5.01
CA ALA A 168 -5.27 -16.64 3.76
C ALA A 168 -5.96 -17.94 3.32
N LYS A 169 -5.24 -19.08 3.37
CA LYS A 169 -5.82 -20.40 3.06
C LYS A 169 -6.99 -20.75 3.98
N LEU A 170 -6.85 -20.49 5.29
CA LEU A 170 -7.92 -20.72 6.27
C LEU A 170 -9.13 -19.82 5.96
N GLY A 171 -8.91 -18.55 5.69
CA GLY A 171 -9.97 -17.60 5.33
C GLY A 171 -10.72 -18.00 4.06
N MET A 172 -10.00 -18.46 3.03
CA MET A 172 -10.61 -18.95 1.79
C MET A 172 -11.42 -20.23 2.02
N ALA A 173 -10.92 -21.17 2.82
CA ALA A 173 -11.65 -22.38 3.18
C ALA A 173 -12.94 -22.04 3.95
N HIS A 174 -12.87 -21.12 4.91
CA HIS A 174 -14.06 -20.64 5.63
C HIS A 174 -15.07 -19.98 4.69
N ALA A 175 -14.63 -19.09 3.81
CA ALA A 175 -15.53 -18.43 2.86
C ALA A 175 -16.27 -19.41 1.93
N ALA A 176 -15.65 -20.53 1.61
CA ALA A 176 -16.29 -21.61 0.83
C ALA A 176 -17.43 -22.32 1.61
N THR A 177 -17.42 -22.30 2.95
CA THR A 177 -18.48 -22.92 3.78
C THR A 177 -19.69 -22.01 3.97
N LEU A 178 -19.60 -20.72 3.59
CA LEU A 178 -20.66 -19.74 3.75
C LEU A 178 -21.55 -19.58 2.49
N LYS A 179 -21.21 -20.30 1.42
CA LYS A 179 -21.97 -20.35 0.15
C LYS A 179 -22.89 -21.56 0.13
#